data_a2e67739c7cae888287384457e6935e1
#
_entry.id   a2e67739c7cae888287384457e6935e1
#
_cell.length_a   1.000
_cell.length_b   1.000
_cell.length_c   1.000
_cell.angle_alpha   90.00
_cell.angle_beta   90.00
_cell.angle_gamma   90.00
#
_symmetry.space_group_name_H-M   'P 1'
#
loop_
_entity.id
_entity.type
_entity.pdbx_description
1 polymer ?
#
loop_
_entity_poly.entity_id
_entity_poly.type
_entity_poly.pdbx_seq_one_letter_code
_entity_poly.pdbx_strand_id
1 'polypeptide(L)'
;MNLLPMMILLAQAGVTLTNPDFAAGLEGWQVPAAEGVTVEAVRDQEHPAVRVAVADPAPKGWWIVSQSFPASPGEEWLGEAGVRPVAVRNGAGAYLTIEYLGADGKRLSVEQTEMPPADGLATRLRVLSIAPEGAATGKFCLVFNGFGEALFSHAALSVSPPPPPAGDGPVTVRVTDQTACKSLIGFGAEDDGWFYNADNRAKGVTEEDCRLHDDRIAWMEPDWVRMFFWYPDWNPSGDWETFDFETDNLRSHHRALDLYQRLGAHVNVVGVEWGVKDPFGDPVKLARAVGALMEHLIRDRGYTCVRSWTLTNEPNGHFFHAGYDFARFRDIHLAVRDEFRRRGLDVSVVGSDDTGGFSFFSRCANDPGYFAAADYFVSHRYLQHSSRRMMSVFLDERLALLREKTPEKPFVVGEFGFQDKRSGTLENPLMEEYDYALWTAAFVIDGLNRGVAGFSVWCLCEMYYPGNGFMNYGLWDFKDDGFRTRPVYHAWAPFSRLTRRGDAVRRCEAVPAGRVAAAYAGDTLFWVNESAAPAEVVIEGASPKTVRIMTADTLAGDRDCGNEAPLENGRFTAPPRSFGYAR
;
A
#
# COMPACT_ATOMS: atom_id res chain seq x y z
N MET A 1 -1.49 -30.28 14.28
CA MET A 1 -2.80 -29.84 14.81
C MET A 1 -3.06 -28.47 14.19
N ASN A 2 -3.89 -28.45 13.14
CA ASN A 2 -4.20 -27.25 12.38
C ASN A 2 -5.21 -26.41 13.17
N LEU A 3 -4.77 -25.32 13.77
CA LEU A 3 -5.65 -24.25 14.24
C LEU A 3 -5.80 -23.23 13.11
N LEU A 4 -6.88 -23.32 12.33
CA LEU A 4 -7.34 -22.20 11.50
C LEU A 4 -7.59 -20.99 12.41
N PRO A 5 -7.10 -19.79 12.07
CA PRO A 5 -7.48 -18.59 12.79
C PRO A 5 -9.00 -18.38 12.63
N MET A 6 -9.65 -18.13 13.75
CA MET A 6 -11.06 -17.84 13.86
C MET A 6 -11.37 -16.51 13.14
N MET A 7 -11.63 -16.57 11.83
CA MET A 7 -12.27 -15.47 11.11
C MET A 7 -13.64 -15.28 11.76
N ILE A 8 -13.96 -14.04 12.14
CA ILE A 8 -15.32 -13.64 12.50
C ILE A 8 -16.18 -13.90 11.28
N LEU A 9 -16.86 -15.03 11.24
CA LEU A 9 -17.92 -15.32 10.28
C LEU A 9 -19.09 -14.38 10.62
N LEU A 10 -19.12 -13.21 10.02
CA LEU A 10 -20.39 -12.56 9.74
C LEU A 10 -21.19 -13.56 8.90
N ALA A 11 -22.42 -13.84 9.28
CA ALA A 11 -23.27 -14.79 8.57
C ALA A 11 -23.42 -14.34 7.09
N GLN A 12 -22.56 -14.89 6.23
CA GLN A 12 -22.63 -14.66 4.80
C GLN A 12 -23.75 -15.53 4.25
N ALA A 13 -24.77 -14.90 3.65
CA ALA A 13 -25.72 -15.62 2.82
C ALA A 13 -24.95 -16.09 1.59
N GLY A 14 -24.68 -17.39 1.49
CA GLY A 14 -23.96 -17.95 0.36
C GLY A 14 -24.76 -17.80 -0.92
N VAL A 15 -24.27 -17.04 -1.88
CA VAL A 15 -24.70 -17.20 -3.28
C VAL A 15 -23.90 -18.38 -3.81
N THR A 16 -24.60 -19.43 -4.16
CA THR A 16 -23.95 -20.66 -4.63
C THR A 16 -23.64 -20.51 -6.11
N LEU A 17 -22.34 -20.42 -6.45
CA LEU A 17 -21.91 -20.66 -7.82
C LEU A 17 -22.35 -22.06 -8.25
N THR A 18 -22.78 -22.20 -9.50
CA THR A 18 -23.01 -23.52 -10.07
C THR A 18 -21.65 -24.17 -10.30
N ASN A 19 -21.48 -25.41 -9.77
CA ASN A 19 -20.26 -26.20 -9.96
C ASN A 19 -18.94 -25.44 -9.60
N PRO A 20 -18.84 -24.91 -8.36
CA PRO A 20 -17.71 -24.07 -7.96
C PRO A 20 -16.39 -24.82 -7.84
N ASP A 21 -16.43 -26.12 -7.65
CA ASP A 21 -15.29 -27.03 -7.57
C ASP A 21 -14.92 -27.68 -8.92
N PHE A 22 -15.66 -27.35 -10.00
CA PHE A 22 -15.47 -27.90 -11.34
C PHE A 22 -15.63 -29.44 -11.45
N ALA A 23 -16.23 -30.09 -10.48
CA ALA A 23 -16.44 -31.54 -10.47
C ALA A 23 -17.34 -32.02 -11.62
N ALA A 24 -18.28 -31.19 -12.07
CA ALA A 24 -19.13 -31.41 -13.25
C ALA A 24 -18.58 -30.74 -14.52
N GLY A 25 -17.27 -30.59 -14.65
CA GLY A 25 -16.66 -29.95 -15.80
C GLY A 25 -16.88 -28.45 -15.83
N LEU A 26 -17.36 -27.93 -16.96
CA LEU A 26 -17.63 -26.50 -17.15
C LEU A 26 -19.11 -26.14 -17.01
N GLU A 27 -19.94 -27.01 -16.43
CA GLU A 27 -21.35 -26.77 -16.24
C GLU A 27 -21.59 -25.48 -15.43
N GLY A 28 -22.47 -24.61 -15.93
CA GLY A 28 -22.78 -23.31 -15.31
C GLY A 28 -21.79 -22.18 -15.59
N TRP A 29 -20.65 -22.48 -16.20
CA TRP A 29 -19.65 -21.47 -16.53
C TRP A 29 -19.74 -21.04 -18.00
N GLN A 30 -19.72 -19.74 -18.22
CA GLN A 30 -19.55 -19.15 -19.54
C GLN A 30 -18.06 -19.20 -19.90
N VAL A 31 -17.75 -19.72 -21.09
CA VAL A 31 -16.37 -19.89 -21.55
C VAL A 31 -16.12 -19.14 -22.84
N PRO A 32 -14.95 -18.57 -23.06
CA PRO A 32 -14.58 -17.93 -24.32
C PRO A 32 -14.38 -19.00 -25.40
N ALA A 33 -14.73 -18.65 -26.64
CA ALA A 33 -14.45 -19.46 -27.82
C ALA A 33 -13.68 -18.63 -28.86
N ALA A 34 -12.43 -19.00 -29.13
CA ALA A 34 -11.59 -18.39 -30.14
C ALA A 34 -10.54 -19.39 -30.66
N GLU A 35 -10.07 -19.18 -31.89
CA GLU A 35 -8.98 -19.98 -32.44
C GLU A 35 -7.69 -19.81 -31.61
N GLY A 36 -7.04 -20.92 -31.29
CA GLY A 36 -5.84 -20.93 -30.46
C GLY A 36 -6.08 -20.78 -28.96
N VAL A 37 -7.34 -20.77 -28.51
CA VAL A 37 -7.73 -20.74 -27.09
C VAL A 37 -8.44 -22.04 -26.71
N THR A 38 -7.95 -22.69 -25.68
CA THR A 38 -8.56 -23.92 -25.13
C THR A 38 -8.99 -23.66 -23.70
N VAL A 39 -10.26 -23.95 -23.40
CA VAL A 39 -10.79 -23.97 -22.04
C VAL A 39 -11.38 -25.35 -21.78
N GLU A 40 -10.84 -26.03 -20.79
CA GLU A 40 -11.24 -27.41 -20.49
C GLU A 40 -11.19 -27.71 -18.98
N ALA A 41 -12.05 -28.63 -18.56
CA ALA A 41 -11.99 -29.17 -17.22
C ALA A 41 -10.87 -30.24 -17.17
N VAL A 42 -10.01 -30.11 -16.17
CA VAL A 42 -8.86 -31.00 -15.96
C VAL A 42 -8.75 -31.42 -14.49
N ARG A 43 -7.83 -32.33 -14.19
CA ARG A 43 -7.38 -32.55 -12.81
C ARG A 43 -6.02 -31.91 -12.59
N ASP A 44 -5.95 -31.11 -11.53
CA ASP A 44 -4.71 -30.50 -11.06
C ASP A 44 -4.38 -31.05 -9.66
N GLN A 45 -3.28 -31.78 -9.51
CA GLN A 45 -2.86 -32.38 -8.23
C GLN A 45 -4.03 -33.10 -7.50
N GLU A 46 -4.78 -33.93 -8.22
CA GLU A 46 -5.95 -34.70 -7.76
C GLU A 46 -7.24 -33.89 -7.56
N HIS A 47 -7.22 -32.55 -7.72
CA HIS A 47 -8.41 -31.70 -7.61
C HIS A 47 -8.93 -31.30 -8.99
N PRO A 48 -10.27 -31.23 -9.17
CA PRO A 48 -10.84 -30.68 -10.40
C PRO A 48 -10.47 -29.20 -10.56
N ALA A 49 -10.19 -28.80 -11.80
CA ALA A 49 -9.80 -27.43 -12.14
C ALA A 49 -10.24 -27.06 -13.56
N VAL A 50 -10.29 -25.79 -13.87
CA VAL A 50 -10.39 -25.27 -15.23
C VAL A 50 -9.02 -24.86 -15.71
N ARG A 51 -8.61 -25.41 -16.85
CA ARG A 51 -7.42 -25.00 -17.58
C ARG A 51 -7.82 -24.02 -18.68
N VAL A 52 -7.16 -22.86 -18.71
CA VAL A 52 -7.18 -21.92 -19.83
C VAL A 52 -5.81 -21.92 -20.46
N ALA A 53 -5.74 -22.33 -21.73
CA ALA A 53 -4.49 -22.36 -22.50
C ALA A 53 -4.62 -21.54 -23.77
N VAL A 54 -3.62 -20.72 -24.06
CA VAL A 54 -3.59 -19.80 -25.19
C VAL A 54 -2.31 -20.04 -25.99
N ALA A 55 -2.48 -20.53 -27.24
CA ALA A 55 -1.36 -20.81 -28.14
C ALA A 55 -0.77 -19.52 -28.71
N ASP A 56 0.50 -19.56 -29.09
CA ASP A 56 1.18 -18.46 -29.80
C ASP A 56 1.41 -18.90 -31.26
N PRO A 57 0.89 -18.18 -32.29
CA PRO A 57 0.09 -16.95 -32.20
C PRO A 57 -1.42 -17.24 -32.00
N ALA A 58 -2.04 -16.50 -31.07
CA ALA A 58 -3.48 -16.39 -30.95
C ALA A 58 -3.88 -14.90 -30.93
N PRO A 59 -5.15 -14.55 -31.10
CA PRO A 59 -5.59 -13.17 -30.92
C PRO A 59 -5.24 -12.67 -29.51
N LYS A 60 -4.70 -11.47 -29.41
CA LYS A 60 -4.49 -10.83 -28.10
C LYS A 60 -5.86 -10.51 -27.47
N GLY A 61 -6.04 -10.85 -26.19
CA GLY A 61 -7.31 -10.61 -25.51
C GLY A 61 -7.31 -11.02 -24.05
N TRP A 62 -8.46 -10.81 -23.43
CA TRP A 62 -8.77 -11.33 -22.10
C TRP A 62 -9.67 -12.56 -22.26
N TRP A 63 -9.20 -13.69 -21.79
CA TRP A 63 -9.90 -14.96 -21.85
C TRP A 63 -10.61 -15.19 -20.52
N ILE A 64 -11.93 -15.08 -20.51
CA ILE A 64 -12.71 -14.96 -19.29
C ILE A 64 -13.66 -16.15 -19.16
N VAL A 65 -13.45 -16.94 -18.11
CA VAL A 65 -14.41 -17.96 -17.65
C VAL A 65 -15.21 -17.36 -16.51
N SER A 66 -16.54 -17.35 -16.59
CA SER A 66 -17.35 -16.54 -15.66
C SER A 66 -18.72 -17.09 -15.34
N GLN A 67 -19.27 -16.63 -14.20
CA GLN A 67 -20.68 -16.76 -13.86
C GLN A 67 -21.27 -15.40 -13.49
N SER A 68 -22.54 -15.17 -13.90
CA SER A 68 -23.28 -13.97 -13.53
C SER A 68 -24.18 -14.24 -12.32
N PHE A 69 -24.41 -13.21 -11.52
CA PHE A 69 -25.26 -13.26 -10.33
C PHE A 69 -26.04 -11.93 -10.20
N PRO A 70 -27.22 -11.93 -9.53
CA PRO A 70 -27.90 -10.68 -9.19
C PRO A 70 -27.05 -9.87 -8.21
N ALA A 71 -26.95 -8.55 -8.41
CA ALA A 71 -26.26 -7.66 -7.49
C ALA A 71 -27.08 -6.39 -7.26
N SER A 72 -27.16 -5.96 -5.99
CA SER A 72 -27.83 -4.73 -5.58
C SER A 72 -26.83 -3.71 -5.06
N PRO A 73 -27.05 -2.40 -5.27
CA PRO A 73 -26.16 -1.36 -4.77
C PRO A 73 -25.88 -1.50 -3.27
N GLY A 74 -24.61 -1.32 -2.90
CA GLY A 74 -24.14 -1.39 -1.52
C GLY A 74 -23.86 -2.80 -0.98
N GLU A 75 -24.23 -3.87 -1.69
CA GLU A 75 -23.84 -5.23 -1.31
C GLU A 75 -22.32 -5.40 -1.44
N GLU A 76 -21.71 -6.02 -0.43
CA GLU A 76 -20.29 -6.38 -0.43
C GLU A 76 -20.11 -7.83 -0.88
N TRP A 77 -19.37 -8.03 -1.96
CA TRP A 77 -19.15 -9.32 -2.59
C TRP A 77 -17.70 -9.76 -2.43
N LEU A 78 -17.48 -10.99 -1.98
CA LEU A 78 -16.19 -11.65 -1.91
C LEU A 78 -16.14 -12.82 -2.87
N GLY A 79 -15.28 -12.71 -3.90
CA GLY A 79 -14.93 -13.79 -4.82
C GLY A 79 -13.57 -14.38 -4.49
N GLU A 80 -13.46 -15.70 -4.52
CA GLU A 80 -12.22 -16.41 -4.22
C GLU A 80 -12.01 -17.57 -5.21
N ALA A 81 -10.75 -17.85 -5.57
CA ALA A 81 -10.37 -19.10 -6.25
C ALA A 81 -8.88 -19.41 -6.05
N GLY A 82 -8.52 -20.67 -6.18
CA GLY A 82 -7.13 -21.08 -6.39
C GLY A 82 -6.72 -20.74 -7.82
N VAL A 83 -5.58 -20.08 -7.99
CA VAL A 83 -5.03 -19.70 -9.30
C VAL A 83 -3.59 -20.21 -9.40
N ARG A 84 -3.29 -20.95 -10.44
CA ARG A 84 -1.94 -21.47 -10.72
C ARG A 84 -1.54 -21.13 -12.16
N PRO A 85 -0.83 -20.01 -12.37
CA PRO A 85 -0.23 -19.71 -13.67
C PRO A 85 0.94 -20.66 -13.90
N VAL A 86 0.90 -21.40 -15.00
CA VAL A 86 1.95 -22.37 -15.34
C VAL A 86 2.99 -21.74 -16.26
N ALA A 87 2.52 -21.01 -17.27
CA ALA A 87 3.35 -20.25 -18.17
C ALA A 87 2.59 -19.01 -18.64
N VAL A 88 3.23 -17.85 -18.58
CA VAL A 88 2.66 -16.59 -19.06
C VAL A 88 3.70 -15.85 -19.88
N ARG A 89 3.33 -15.45 -21.11
CA ARG A 89 4.16 -14.64 -21.99
C ARG A 89 3.30 -13.54 -22.63
N ASN A 90 3.88 -12.36 -22.74
CA ASN A 90 3.26 -11.22 -23.44
C ASN A 90 1.85 -10.85 -22.97
N GLY A 91 1.60 -10.89 -21.66
CA GLY A 91 0.32 -10.56 -21.06
C GLY A 91 0.39 -10.38 -19.56
N ALA A 92 -0.75 -9.99 -18.97
CA ALA A 92 -0.86 -9.70 -17.53
C ALA A 92 -0.88 -10.97 -16.65
N GLY A 93 -1.19 -12.14 -17.21
CA GLY A 93 -1.26 -13.39 -16.46
C GLY A 93 -2.67 -13.83 -16.10
N ALA A 94 -2.79 -14.52 -14.96
CA ALA A 94 -4.05 -15.10 -14.47
C ALA A 94 -4.49 -14.40 -13.19
N TYR A 95 -5.77 -14.03 -13.09
CA TYR A 95 -6.32 -13.29 -11.95
C TYR A 95 -7.83 -13.42 -11.86
N LEU A 96 -8.44 -12.87 -10.81
CA LEU A 96 -9.88 -12.85 -10.60
C LEU A 96 -10.42 -11.44 -10.75
N THR A 97 -11.67 -11.31 -11.24
CA THR A 97 -12.40 -10.04 -11.20
C THR A 97 -13.85 -10.23 -10.74
N ILE A 98 -14.41 -9.17 -10.16
CA ILE A 98 -15.86 -8.96 -10.07
C ILE A 98 -16.19 -7.74 -10.91
N GLU A 99 -17.07 -7.91 -11.90
CA GLU A 99 -17.60 -6.84 -12.72
C GLU A 99 -19.05 -6.55 -12.33
N TYR A 100 -19.45 -5.28 -12.34
CA TYR A 100 -20.85 -4.89 -12.17
C TYR A 100 -21.41 -4.26 -13.42
N LEU A 101 -22.63 -4.66 -13.76
CA LEU A 101 -23.37 -4.20 -14.92
C LEU A 101 -24.65 -3.51 -14.47
N GLY A 102 -25.01 -2.42 -15.13
CA GLY A 102 -26.30 -1.77 -14.99
C GLY A 102 -27.43 -2.56 -15.64
N ALA A 103 -28.67 -2.12 -15.45
CA ALA A 103 -29.84 -2.74 -16.08
C ALA A 103 -29.81 -2.69 -17.63
N ASP A 104 -29.02 -1.77 -18.20
CA ASP A 104 -28.77 -1.67 -19.65
C ASP A 104 -27.66 -2.61 -20.15
N GLY A 105 -27.06 -3.40 -19.25
CA GLY A 105 -25.95 -4.31 -19.54
C GLY A 105 -24.58 -3.64 -19.68
N LYS A 106 -24.47 -2.32 -19.48
CA LYS A 106 -23.18 -1.64 -19.51
C LYS A 106 -22.41 -1.86 -18.22
N ARG A 107 -21.10 -2.03 -18.35
CA ARG A 107 -20.20 -2.17 -17.20
C ARG A 107 -20.07 -0.85 -16.44
N LEU A 108 -20.40 -0.88 -15.15
CA LEU A 108 -20.31 0.23 -14.22
C LEU A 108 -18.94 0.25 -13.53
N SER A 109 -18.45 -0.92 -13.09
CA SER A 109 -17.15 -1.05 -12.45
C SER A 109 -16.58 -2.47 -12.59
N VAL A 110 -15.29 -2.60 -12.32
CA VAL A 110 -14.57 -3.86 -12.25
C VAL A 110 -13.52 -3.78 -11.15
N GLU A 111 -13.51 -4.78 -10.28
CA GLU A 111 -12.46 -4.99 -9.30
C GLU A 111 -11.66 -6.24 -9.64
N GLN A 112 -10.35 -6.21 -9.39
CA GLN A 112 -9.46 -7.31 -9.73
C GLN A 112 -8.48 -7.64 -8.61
N THR A 113 -8.00 -8.89 -8.61
CA THR A 113 -6.92 -9.33 -7.73
C THR A 113 -5.56 -8.92 -8.28
N GLU A 114 -4.51 -9.25 -7.52
CA GLU A 114 -3.16 -9.36 -8.05
C GLU A 114 -3.06 -10.40 -9.18
N MET A 115 -1.94 -10.36 -9.89
CA MET A 115 -1.53 -11.33 -10.90
C MET A 115 -0.34 -12.13 -10.35
N PRO A 116 -0.54 -13.34 -9.83
CA PRO A 116 0.54 -14.12 -9.26
C PRO A 116 1.59 -14.48 -10.32
N PRO A 117 2.87 -14.63 -9.92
CA PRO A 117 3.94 -15.04 -10.83
C PRO A 117 3.64 -16.37 -11.52
N ALA A 118 4.09 -16.52 -12.78
CA ALA A 118 3.95 -17.73 -13.56
C ALA A 118 5.04 -18.76 -13.18
N ASP A 119 5.13 -19.10 -11.91
CA ASP A 119 6.11 -20.05 -11.35
C ASP A 119 5.54 -21.45 -11.12
N GLY A 120 4.30 -21.67 -11.57
CA GLY A 120 3.60 -22.96 -11.41
C GLY A 120 3.08 -23.25 -10.00
N LEU A 121 3.19 -22.29 -9.07
CA LEU A 121 2.66 -22.44 -7.73
C LEU A 121 1.19 -21.99 -7.67
N ALA A 122 0.39 -22.73 -6.90
CA ALA A 122 -1.00 -22.34 -6.67
C ALA A 122 -1.09 -21.26 -5.59
N THR A 123 -1.85 -20.21 -5.88
CA THR A 123 -2.14 -19.10 -4.96
C THR A 123 -3.65 -18.97 -4.77
N ARG A 124 -4.12 -18.83 -3.53
CA ARG A 124 -5.52 -18.48 -3.26
C ARG A 124 -5.67 -16.97 -3.43
N LEU A 125 -6.44 -16.55 -4.41
CA LEU A 125 -6.74 -15.14 -4.65
C LEU A 125 -8.12 -14.77 -4.11
N ARG A 126 -8.27 -13.51 -3.71
CA ARG A 126 -9.52 -12.93 -3.19
C ARG A 126 -9.77 -11.57 -3.82
N VAL A 127 -10.99 -11.35 -4.28
CA VAL A 127 -11.48 -10.04 -4.73
C VAL A 127 -12.69 -9.65 -3.91
N LEU A 128 -12.57 -8.54 -3.17
CA LEU A 128 -13.65 -7.96 -2.38
C LEU A 128 -14.09 -6.66 -3.06
N SER A 129 -15.38 -6.49 -3.26
CA SER A 129 -15.93 -5.36 -3.98
C SER A 129 -17.32 -4.98 -3.46
N ILE A 130 -17.66 -3.70 -3.54
CA ILE A 130 -18.99 -3.19 -3.22
C ILE A 130 -19.71 -2.88 -4.53
N ALA A 131 -20.92 -3.41 -4.69
CA ALA A 131 -21.74 -3.12 -5.84
C ALA A 131 -22.08 -1.61 -5.91
N PRO A 132 -21.72 -0.92 -7.00
CA PRO A 132 -21.95 0.52 -7.13
C PRO A 132 -23.41 0.86 -7.31
N GLU A 133 -23.75 2.15 -7.19
CA GLU A 133 -25.09 2.66 -7.52
C GLU A 133 -25.45 2.29 -8.96
N GLY A 134 -26.69 1.82 -9.16
CA GLY A 134 -27.18 1.35 -10.45
C GLY A 134 -26.79 -0.08 -10.83
N ALA A 135 -26.05 -0.80 -10.00
CA ALA A 135 -25.75 -2.21 -10.26
C ALA A 135 -27.02 -3.07 -10.24
N ALA A 136 -27.16 -3.94 -11.25
CA ALA A 136 -28.24 -4.91 -11.37
C ALA A 136 -27.71 -6.34 -11.50
N THR A 137 -26.53 -6.52 -12.05
CA THR A 137 -25.89 -7.81 -12.28
C THR A 137 -24.41 -7.71 -11.90
N GLY A 138 -23.92 -8.68 -11.15
CA GLY A 138 -22.51 -8.95 -10.95
C GLY A 138 -22.03 -10.10 -11.84
N LYS A 139 -20.73 -10.13 -12.12
CA LYS A 139 -20.08 -11.20 -12.88
C LYS A 139 -18.77 -11.55 -12.21
N PHE A 140 -18.65 -12.78 -11.72
CA PHE A 140 -17.42 -13.32 -11.19
C PHE A 140 -16.62 -13.98 -12.31
N CYS A 141 -15.37 -13.57 -12.47
CA CYS A 141 -14.54 -13.92 -13.61
C CYS A 141 -13.19 -14.51 -13.18
N LEU A 142 -12.84 -15.62 -13.82
CA LEU A 142 -11.51 -16.20 -13.85
C LEU A 142 -10.87 -15.72 -15.16
N VAL A 143 -9.82 -14.92 -15.07
CA VAL A 143 -9.28 -14.18 -16.22
C VAL A 143 -7.88 -14.67 -16.54
N PHE A 144 -7.60 -14.93 -17.82
CA PHE A 144 -6.27 -15.14 -18.34
C PHE A 144 -5.97 -14.15 -19.47
N ASN A 145 -4.81 -13.51 -19.42
CA ASN A 145 -4.33 -12.59 -20.44
C ASN A 145 -2.88 -12.91 -20.78
N GLY A 146 -2.59 -13.05 -22.07
CA GLY A 146 -1.26 -13.45 -22.59
C GLY A 146 -1.29 -14.81 -23.29
N PHE A 147 -0.09 -15.37 -23.55
CA PHE A 147 0.12 -16.71 -24.10
C PHE A 147 0.63 -17.65 -23.01
N GLY A 148 0.28 -18.93 -23.12
CA GLY A 148 0.64 -19.95 -22.17
C GLY A 148 -0.57 -20.57 -21.50
N GLU A 149 -0.52 -20.85 -20.20
CA GLU A 149 -1.62 -21.50 -19.51
C GLU A 149 -1.73 -21.16 -18.02
N ALA A 150 -2.95 -21.24 -17.51
CA ALA A 150 -3.26 -21.16 -16.10
C ALA A 150 -4.38 -22.16 -15.72
N LEU A 151 -4.37 -22.56 -14.45
CA LEU A 151 -5.41 -23.39 -13.86
C LEU A 151 -6.13 -22.63 -12.76
N PHE A 152 -7.45 -22.82 -12.70
CA PHE A 152 -8.34 -22.24 -11.69
C PHE A 152 -9.09 -23.35 -10.96
N SER A 153 -9.15 -23.27 -9.63
CA SER A 153 -9.77 -24.30 -8.80
C SER A 153 -10.52 -23.70 -7.61
N HIS A 154 -11.44 -24.46 -7.02
CA HIS A 154 -12.10 -24.10 -5.76
C HIS A 154 -12.66 -22.66 -5.74
N ALA A 155 -13.47 -22.31 -6.74
CA ALA A 155 -14.13 -21.03 -6.81
C ALA A 155 -15.16 -20.89 -5.68
N ALA A 156 -15.29 -19.70 -5.13
CA ALA A 156 -16.33 -19.37 -4.14
C ALA A 156 -16.80 -17.92 -4.35
N LEU A 157 -18.06 -17.68 -4.08
CA LEU A 157 -18.64 -16.34 -4.10
C LEU A 157 -19.59 -16.18 -2.92
N SER A 158 -19.42 -15.13 -2.16
CA SER A 158 -20.29 -14.81 -1.04
C SER A 158 -20.67 -13.33 -1.01
N VAL A 159 -21.81 -13.02 -0.41
CA VAL A 159 -22.33 -11.66 -0.28
C VAL A 159 -22.60 -11.30 1.16
N SER A 160 -22.27 -10.08 1.53
CA SER A 160 -22.72 -9.44 2.76
C SER A 160 -23.67 -8.30 2.43
N PRO A 161 -24.80 -8.18 3.13
CA PRO A 161 -25.71 -7.06 2.92
C PRO A 161 -25.02 -5.75 3.32
N PRO A 162 -25.48 -4.60 2.81
CA PRO A 162 -25.03 -3.31 3.30
C PRO A 162 -25.12 -3.26 4.83
N PRO A 163 -24.15 -2.65 5.52
CA PRO A 163 -24.24 -2.50 6.97
C PRO A 163 -25.52 -1.73 7.31
N PRO A 164 -26.23 -2.10 8.40
CA PRO A 164 -27.42 -1.38 8.81
C PRO A 164 -27.07 0.10 9.06
N PRO A 165 -28.01 1.03 8.81
CA PRO A 165 -27.78 2.44 9.14
C PRO A 165 -27.33 2.57 10.59
N ALA A 166 -26.29 3.35 10.81
CA ALA A 166 -25.81 3.60 12.16
C ALA A 166 -26.90 4.32 12.98
N GLY A 167 -27.16 3.83 14.21
CA GLY A 167 -28.21 4.42 15.07
C GLY A 167 -27.92 5.89 15.42
N ASP A 168 -28.98 6.66 15.74
CA ASP A 168 -28.92 8.11 15.99
C ASP A 168 -28.33 8.53 17.36
N GLY A 169 -27.95 7.59 18.19
CA GLY A 169 -27.42 7.86 19.55
C GLY A 169 -25.97 8.34 19.58
N PRO A 170 -25.46 8.75 20.75
CA PRO A 170 -24.05 9.05 20.95
C PRO A 170 -23.16 7.85 20.60
N VAL A 171 -21.99 8.12 20.05
CA VAL A 171 -20.95 7.12 19.77
C VAL A 171 -19.95 7.12 20.92
N THR A 172 -19.87 6.01 21.66
CA THR A 172 -18.81 5.83 22.65
C THR A 172 -17.56 5.30 21.96
N VAL A 173 -16.50 6.09 22.00
CA VAL A 173 -15.15 5.69 21.59
C VAL A 173 -14.39 5.23 22.82
N ARG A 174 -14.20 3.92 22.94
CA ARG A 174 -13.47 3.31 24.06
C ARG A 174 -12.04 3.03 23.66
N VAL A 175 -11.08 3.67 24.32
CA VAL A 175 -9.66 3.31 24.27
C VAL A 175 -9.43 2.12 25.20
N THR A 176 -9.19 0.95 24.61
CA THR A 176 -9.04 -0.31 25.38
C THR A 176 -7.63 -0.47 25.94
N ASP A 177 -7.43 -1.44 26.83
CA ASP A 177 -6.09 -1.82 27.32
C ASP A 177 -5.33 -2.73 26.34
N GLN A 178 -5.95 -3.11 25.22
CA GLN A 178 -5.30 -3.94 24.21
C GLN A 178 -4.32 -3.12 23.37
N THR A 179 -3.05 -3.54 23.38
CA THR A 179 -2.02 -2.98 22.52
C THR A 179 -2.15 -3.56 21.12
N ALA A 180 -2.46 -2.71 20.13
CA ALA A 180 -2.49 -3.07 18.72
C ALA A 180 -1.07 -3.12 18.11
N CYS A 181 -0.26 -2.10 18.39
CA CYS A 181 1.17 -2.05 18.02
C CYS A 181 1.98 -1.64 19.25
N LYS A 182 3.04 -2.39 19.55
CA LYS A 182 3.88 -2.13 20.75
C LYS A 182 4.79 -0.92 20.58
N SER A 183 5.22 -0.66 19.34
CA SER A 183 6.21 0.37 19.04
C SER A 183 6.07 0.78 17.59
N LEU A 184 5.67 2.01 17.33
CA LEU A 184 5.65 2.56 15.99
C LEU A 184 7.07 2.70 15.43
N ILE A 185 7.25 2.37 14.17
CA ILE A 185 8.42 2.76 13.37
C ILE A 185 8.31 4.24 13.01
N GLY A 186 7.13 4.70 12.65
CA GLY A 186 6.82 6.11 12.46
C GLY A 186 5.92 6.39 11.27
N PHE A 187 5.60 7.66 11.13
CA PHE A 187 4.87 8.23 10.00
C PHE A 187 5.80 9.11 9.17
N GLY A 188 5.62 9.10 7.87
CA GLY A 188 6.40 9.94 6.98
C GLY A 188 5.94 9.91 5.54
N ALA A 189 6.85 10.07 4.62
CA ALA A 189 6.54 10.09 3.19
C ALA A 189 7.78 9.74 2.37
N GLU A 190 7.55 9.49 1.09
CA GLU A 190 8.62 9.58 0.10
C GLU A 190 9.02 11.05 -0.06
N ASP A 191 10.33 11.32 0.07
CA ASP A 191 10.91 12.63 -0.17
C ASP A 191 12.30 12.48 -0.79
N ASP A 192 12.40 12.80 -2.06
CA ASP A 192 13.61 12.58 -2.83
C ASP A 192 14.47 13.84 -2.91
N GLY A 193 15.76 13.67 -2.67
CA GLY A 193 16.73 14.75 -2.73
C GLY A 193 16.80 15.47 -4.08
N TRP A 194 16.27 14.87 -5.15
CA TRP A 194 16.23 15.50 -6.49
C TRP A 194 15.48 16.83 -6.51
N PHE A 195 14.57 17.09 -5.57
CA PHE A 195 13.93 18.41 -5.46
C PHE A 195 14.94 19.57 -5.43
N TYR A 196 16.13 19.34 -4.86
CA TYR A 196 17.18 20.35 -4.71
C TYR A 196 18.20 20.34 -5.86
N ASN A 197 18.15 19.42 -6.82
CA ASN A 197 19.14 19.26 -7.88
C ASN A 197 19.08 20.32 -8.97
N ALA A 198 20.03 20.29 -9.89
CA ALA A 198 20.13 21.23 -11.01
C ALA A 198 18.91 21.15 -11.95
N ASP A 199 18.35 19.95 -12.16
CA ASP A 199 17.20 19.76 -13.06
C ASP A 199 15.95 20.49 -12.53
N ASN A 200 15.62 20.33 -11.24
CA ASN A 200 14.50 21.04 -10.62
C ASN A 200 14.78 22.56 -10.50
N ARG A 201 16.04 22.95 -10.28
CA ARG A 201 16.45 24.37 -10.37
C ARG A 201 16.23 24.93 -11.78
N ALA A 202 16.53 24.19 -12.84
CA ALA A 202 16.28 24.58 -14.22
C ALA A 202 14.77 24.70 -14.54
N LYS A 203 13.92 23.98 -13.82
CA LYS A 203 12.45 24.13 -13.83
C LYS A 203 11.95 25.30 -12.98
N GLY A 204 12.84 26.08 -12.42
CA GLY A 204 12.54 27.32 -11.71
C GLY A 204 12.47 27.20 -10.19
N VAL A 205 12.77 26.05 -9.59
CA VAL A 205 12.84 25.91 -8.13
C VAL A 205 13.93 26.83 -7.58
N THR A 206 13.56 27.75 -6.71
CA THR A 206 14.43 28.74 -6.08
C THR A 206 14.89 28.28 -4.68
N GLU A 207 15.80 29.03 -4.07
CA GLU A 207 16.19 28.76 -2.68
C GLU A 207 15.08 29.10 -1.68
N GLU A 208 14.16 30.00 -2.04
CA GLU A 208 12.98 30.31 -1.23
C GLU A 208 11.99 29.14 -1.26
N ASP A 209 11.79 28.53 -2.43
CA ASP A 209 10.98 27.33 -2.60
C ASP A 209 11.53 26.16 -1.78
N CYS A 210 12.86 26.00 -1.78
CA CYS A 210 13.49 24.97 -0.95
C CYS A 210 13.30 25.22 0.54
N ARG A 211 13.36 26.49 0.99
CA ARG A 211 13.07 26.81 2.39
C ARG A 211 11.61 26.52 2.76
N LEU A 212 10.67 26.82 1.87
CA LEU A 212 9.25 26.50 2.09
C LEU A 212 9.05 24.99 2.25
N HIS A 213 9.68 24.20 1.38
CA HIS A 213 9.68 22.75 1.46
C HIS A 213 10.26 22.26 2.79
N ASP A 214 11.48 22.71 3.13
CA ASP A 214 12.17 22.37 4.38
C ASP A 214 11.34 22.73 5.63
N ASP A 215 10.68 23.90 5.62
CA ASP A 215 9.85 24.39 6.73
C ASP A 215 8.57 23.56 6.93
N ARG A 216 7.97 23.07 5.86
CA ARG A 216 6.81 22.15 5.92
C ARG A 216 7.20 20.80 6.49
N ILE A 217 8.31 20.24 6.03
CA ILE A 217 8.86 18.98 6.55
C ILE A 217 9.20 19.14 8.03
N ALA A 218 9.89 20.22 8.40
CA ALA A 218 10.26 20.49 9.79
C ALA A 218 9.03 20.65 10.69
N TRP A 219 7.92 21.21 10.18
CA TRP A 219 6.68 21.31 10.93
C TRP A 219 5.97 19.97 11.07
N MET A 220 6.00 19.11 10.02
CA MET A 220 5.40 17.77 10.06
C MET A 220 6.17 16.79 10.97
N GLU A 221 7.47 17.04 11.20
CA GLU A 221 8.34 16.20 12.03
C GLU A 221 8.24 14.70 11.68
N PRO A 222 8.47 14.27 10.41
CA PRO A 222 8.33 12.87 10.03
C PRO A 222 9.35 11.99 10.75
N ASP A 223 8.90 10.85 11.29
CA ASP A 223 9.77 9.89 11.97
C ASP A 223 10.37 8.83 11.02
N TRP A 224 9.72 8.55 9.90
CA TRP A 224 10.16 7.56 8.93
C TRP A 224 10.01 8.09 7.51
N VAL A 225 11.12 8.24 6.79
CA VAL A 225 11.17 8.83 5.45
C VAL A 225 11.72 7.80 4.49
N ARG A 226 11.03 7.59 3.40
CA ARG A 226 11.49 6.84 2.25
C ARG A 226 12.21 7.80 1.30
N MET A 227 13.35 7.39 0.71
CA MET A 227 14.12 8.22 -0.21
C MET A 227 14.73 7.35 -1.29
N PHE A 228 14.41 7.64 -2.54
CA PHE A 228 15.00 6.96 -3.68
C PHE A 228 16.45 7.37 -3.91
N PHE A 229 17.28 6.37 -4.13
CA PHE A 229 18.68 6.55 -4.55
C PHE A 229 18.86 5.84 -5.88
N TRP A 230 18.83 6.60 -6.96
CA TRP A 230 19.06 6.06 -8.30
C TRP A 230 20.52 5.64 -8.43
N TYR A 231 20.76 4.40 -8.85
CA TYR A 231 22.12 3.86 -8.91
C TYR A 231 23.11 4.74 -9.68
N PRO A 232 22.79 5.32 -10.86
CA PRO A 232 23.68 6.24 -11.56
C PRO A 232 24.06 7.51 -10.78
N ASP A 233 23.32 7.90 -9.74
CA ASP A 233 23.62 9.09 -8.94
C ASP A 233 24.92 8.94 -8.12
N TRP A 234 25.36 7.70 -7.87
CA TRP A 234 26.56 7.41 -7.09
C TRP A 234 27.45 6.32 -7.71
N ASN A 235 26.96 5.59 -8.71
CA ASN A 235 27.72 4.63 -9.53
C ASN A 235 27.51 4.93 -11.01
N PRO A 236 27.96 6.07 -11.54
CA PRO A 236 27.69 6.52 -12.89
C PRO A 236 28.29 5.62 -13.97
N SER A 237 29.36 4.86 -13.65
CA SER A 237 29.94 3.87 -14.57
C SER A 237 29.10 2.60 -14.71
N GLY A 238 28.27 2.28 -13.71
CA GLY A 238 27.48 1.04 -13.65
C GLY A 238 28.31 -0.23 -13.43
N ASP A 239 29.59 -0.10 -13.04
CA ASP A 239 30.51 -1.22 -12.84
C ASP A 239 30.45 -1.86 -11.44
N TRP A 240 29.74 -1.23 -10.50
CA TRP A 240 29.61 -1.61 -9.09
C TRP A 240 30.94 -1.65 -8.29
N GLU A 241 31.96 -1.02 -8.81
CA GLU A 241 33.31 -0.97 -8.21
C GLU A 241 33.85 0.46 -8.10
N THR A 242 33.39 1.37 -8.98
CA THR A 242 33.82 2.77 -9.03
C THR A 242 32.67 3.67 -8.65
N PHE A 243 32.83 4.45 -7.59
CA PHE A 243 31.79 5.32 -7.04
C PHE A 243 32.19 6.79 -7.17
N ASP A 244 31.21 7.63 -7.51
CA ASP A 244 31.32 9.08 -7.44
C ASP A 244 30.29 9.61 -6.44
N PHE A 245 30.76 9.93 -5.25
CA PHE A 245 29.94 10.47 -4.18
C PHE A 245 29.82 12.02 -4.22
N GLU A 246 30.32 12.65 -5.29
CA GLU A 246 30.27 14.10 -5.50
C GLU A 246 29.42 14.51 -6.70
N THR A 247 28.59 13.61 -7.24
CA THR A 247 27.63 13.96 -8.28
C THR A 247 26.62 15.02 -7.79
N ASP A 248 26.05 15.78 -8.70
CA ASP A 248 25.06 16.80 -8.35
C ASP A 248 23.83 16.20 -7.65
N ASN A 249 23.34 15.08 -8.17
CA ASN A 249 22.21 14.38 -7.56
C ASN A 249 22.54 13.88 -6.15
N LEU A 250 23.71 13.29 -5.91
CA LEU A 250 24.05 12.83 -4.57
C LEU A 250 24.26 14.00 -3.58
N ARG A 251 24.80 15.13 -4.05
CA ARG A 251 24.87 16.36 -3.22
C ARG A 251 23.47 16.86 -2.86
N SER A 252 22.49 16.75 -3.76
CA SER A 252 21.12 17.13 -3.47
C SER A 252 20.47 16.19 -2.43
N HIS A 253 20.77 14.90 -2.46
CA HIS A 253 20.39 13.96 -1.39
C HIS A 253 21.06 14.31 -0.05
N HIS A 254 22.31 14.73 -0.05
CA HIS A 254 22.97 15.20 1.19
C HIS A 254 22.22 16.38 1.80
N ARG A 255 21.70 17.32 0.99
CA ARG A 255 20.90 18.44 1.50
C ARG A 255 19.61 17.97 2.19
N ALA A 256 18.89 17.02 1.59
CA ALA A 256 17.71 16.40 2.22
C ALA A 256 18.09 15.67 3.52
N LEU A 257 19.18 14.90 3.50
CA LEU A 257 19.67 14.18 4.67
C LEU A 257 20.11 15.13 5.80
N ASP A 258 20.67 16.30 5.50
CA ASP A 258 21.00 17.34 6.50
C ASP A 258 19.75 17.79 7.27
N LEU A 259 18.60 17.93 6.57
CA LEU A 259 17.33 18.25 7.21
C LEU A 259 16.87 17.11 8.11
N TYR A 260 16.81 15.88 7.60
CA TYR A 260 16.35 14.71 8.35
C TYR A 260 17.27 14.36 9.51
N GLN A 261 18.57 14.60 9.38
CA GLN A 261 19.53 14.47 10.48
C GLN A 261 19.19 15.44 11.63
N ARG A 262 18.86 16.71 11.32
CA ARG A 262 18.45 17.69 12.33
C ARG A 262 17.14 17.33 13.01
N LEU A 263 16.20 16.73 12.27
CA LEU A 263 14.90 16.31 12.78
C LEU A 263 14.95 14.99 13.56
N GLY A 264 16.05 14.22 13.45
CA GLY A 264 16.18 12.90 14.06
C GLY A 264 15.31 11.83 13.41
N ALA A 265 14.88 12.06 12.17
CA ALA A 265 14.09 11.12 11.39
C ALA A 265 14.85 9.81 11.11
N HIS A 266 14.14 8.77 10.76
CA HIS A 266 14.66 7.51 10.24
C HIS A 266 14.54 7.51 8.72
N VAL A 267 15.64 7.62 8.01
CA VAL A 267 15.65 7.56 6.55
C VAL A 267 15.88 6.12 6.09
N ASN A 268 14.99 5.65 5.23
CA ASN A 268 15.09 4.41 4.47
C ASN A 268 15.62 4.72 3.06
N VAL A 269 16.83 4.28 2.77
CA VAL A 269 17.44 4.39 1.45
C VAL A 269 16.86 3.31 0.55
N VAL A 270 16.16 3.68 -0.50
CA VAL A 270 15.56 2.78 -1.48
C VAL A 270 16.37 2.83 -2.76
N GLY A 271 16.98 1.71 -3.16
CA GLY A 271 17.65 1.61 -4.45
C GLY A 271 16.64 1.70 -5.60
N VAL A 272 16.99 2.40 -6.67
CA VAL A 272 16.21 2.39 -7.92
C VAL A 272 17.14 2.23 -9.11
N GLU A 273 16.74 1.34 -10.03
CA GLU A 273 17.59 0.89 -11.13
C GLU A 273 17.12 1.37 -12.51
N TRP A 274 16.26 2.35 -12.59
CA TRP A 274 15.65 2.81 -13.83
C TRP A 274 16.69 3.04 -14.95
N GLY A 275 16.57 2.28 -16.05
CA GLY A 275 17.47 2.35 -17.18
C GLY A 275 18.86 1.71 -16.97
N VAL A 276 19.15 1.15 -15.81
CA VAL A 276 20.42 0.46 -15.53
C VAL A 276 20.40 -0.94 -16.15
N LYS A 277 21.47 -1.28 -16.87
CA LYS A 277 21.60 -2.61 -17.48
C LYS A 277 22.09 -3.62 -16.45
N ASP A 278 21.35 -4.73 -16.31
CA ASP A 278 21.68 -5.86 -15.43
C ASP A 278 22.02 -5.45 -13.97
N PRO A 279 21.17 -4.65 -13.31
CA PRO A 279 21.48 -4.09 -11.99
C PRO A 279 21.62 -5.15 -10.90
N PHE A 280 21.05 -6.34 -11.09
CA PHE A 280 20.96 -7.40 -10.09
C PHE A 280 21.73 -8.68 -10.50
N GLY A 281 22.63 -8.58 -11.50
CA GLY A 281 23.35 -9.72 -12.06
C GLY A 281 24.30 -10.41 -11.09
N ASP A 282 24.99 -9.66 -10.22
CA ASP A 282 25.92 -10.17 -9.22
C ASP A 282 25.58 -9.69 -7.80
N PRO A 283 24.99 -10.54 -6.95
CA PRO A 283 24.60 -10.18 -5.58
C PRO A 283 25.77 -9.69 -4.71
N VAL A 284 26.96 -10.24 -4.88
CA VAL A 284 28.13 -9.89 -4.04
C VAL A 284 28.69 -8.54 -4.44
N LYS A 285 28.78 -8.25 -5.75
CA LYS A 285 29.20 -6.94 -6.23
C LYS A 285 28.23 -5.85 -5.79
N LEU A 286 26.93 -6.07 -5.99
CA LEU A 286 25.90 -5.14 -5.56
C LEU A 286 25.94 -4.91 -4.05
N ALA A 287 26.07 -5.96 -3.25
CA ALA A 287 26.17 -5.84 -1.80
C ALA A 287 27.37 -4.98 -1.36
N ARG A 288 28.53 -5.17 -2.01
CA ARG A 288 29.74 -4.34 -1.74
C ARG A 288 29.53 -2.88 -2.09
N ALA A 289 28.86 -2.63 -3.24
CA ALA A 289 28.55 -1.28 -3.69
C ALA A 289 27.56 -0.57 -2.74
N VAL A 290 26.47 -1.24 -2.38
CA VAL A 290 25.49 -0.75 -1.39
C VAL A 290 26.19 -0.50 -0.04
N GLY A 291 27.05 -1.43 0.39
CA GLY A 291 27.85 -1.26 1.60
C GLY A 291 28.77 -0.03 1.57
N ALA A 292 29.36 0.28 0.40
CA ALA A 292 30.20 1.47 0.23
C ALA A 292 29.37 2.76 0.31
N LEU A 293 28.19 2.81 -0.34
CA LEU A 293 27.27 3.94 -0.23
C LEU A 293 26.84 4.17 1.21
N MET A 294 26.36 3.12 1.90
CA MET A 294 25.90 3.25 3.28
C MET A 294 27.01 3.64 4.25
N GLU A 295 28.24 3.14 4.04
CA GLU A 295 29.42 3.56 4.82
C GLU A 295 29.74 5.02 4.59
N HIS A 296 29.72 5.48 3.33
CA HIS A 296 29.89 6.89 2.99
C HIS A 296 28.87 7.78 3.69
N LEU A 297 27.57 7.46 3.56
CA LEU A 297 26.50 8.25 4.17
C LEU A 297 26.63 8.29 5.71
N ILE A 298 26.85 7.14 6.34
CA ILE A 298 26.78 7.01 7.80
C ILE A 298 28.10 7.46 8.46
N ARG A 299 29.27 7.05 7.93
CA ARG A 299 30.58 7.30 8.59
C ARG A 299 31.28 8.53 8.05
N ASP A 300 31.37 8.66 6.72
CA ASP A 300 32.11 9.78 6.14
C ASP A 300 31.34 11.08 6.27
N ARG A 301 30.00 11.02 6.05
CA ARG A 301 29.08 12.18 6.15
C ARG A 301 28.43 12.35 7.53
N GLY A 302 28.42 11.30 8.36
CA GLY A 302 27.87 11.36 9.71
C GLY A 302 26.35 11.29 9.79
N TYR A 303 25.64 10.80 8.76
CA TYR A 303 24.17 10.71 8.74
C TYR A 303 23.66 9.53 9.56
N THR A 304 23.55 9.71 10.87
CA THR A 304 22.95 8.71 11.78
C THR A 304 21.44 8.54 11.59
N CYS A 305 20.82 9.42 10.82
CA CYS A 305 19.42 9.28 10.38
C CYS A 305 19.23 8.16 9.34
N VAL A 306 20.26 7.81 8.57
CA VAL A 306 20.22 6.70 7.61
C VAL A 306 20.27 5.38 8.36
N ARG A 307 19.13 4.69 8.47
CA ARG A 307 18.96 3.52 9.35
C ARG A 307 18.39 2.28 8.69
N SER A 308 17.89 2.38 7.47
CA SER A 308 17.40 1.21 6.75
C SER A 308 17.67 1.30 5.25
N TRP A 309 17.58 0.15 4.61
CA TRP A 309 17.84 0.00 3.20
C TRP A 309 16.82 -0.97 2.57
N THR A 310 16.33 -0.59 1.39
CA THR A 310 15.45 -1.37 0.52
C THR A 310 16.16 -1.61 -0.81
N LEU A 311 16.10 -2.84 -1.34
CA LEU A 311 16.79 -3.20 -2.58
C LEU A 311 16.31 -2.40 -3.78
N THR A 312 15.00 -2.37 -3.98
CA THR A 312 14.35 -1.67 -5.10
C THR A 312 12.88 -1.46 -4.80
N ASN A 313 12.31 -0.42 -5.40
CA ASN A 313 10.88 -0.15 -5.32
C ASN A 313 10.09 -1.23 -6.09
N GLU A 314 9.07 -1.79 -5.44
CA GLU A 314 8.05 -2.66 -6.06
C GLU A 314 8.62 -3.84 -6.90
N PRO A 315 9.49 -4.69 -6.31
CA PRO A 315 10.20 -5.74 -7.04
C PRO A 315 9.29 -6.75 -7.74
N ASN A 316 8.09 -7.00 -7.22
CA ASN A 316 7.15 -7.92 -7.84
C ASN A 316 6.59 -7.42 -9.19
N GLY A 317 6.86 -6.17 -9.55
CA GLY A 317 6.68 -5.64 -10.90
C GLY A 317 7.90 -5.92 -11.78
N HIS A 318 8.84 -4.97 -11.82
CA HIS A 318 9.90 -4.93 -12.83
C HIS A 318 11.10 -5.85 -12.58
N PHE A 319 11.44 -6.20 -11.33
CA PHE A 319 12.54 -7.12 -11.03
C PHE A 319 12.33 -8.48 -11.73
N PHE A 320 11.13 -9.04 -11.64
CA PHE A 320 10.80 -10.30 -12.30
C PHE A 320 10.59 -10.13 -13.81
N HIS A 321 10.09 -8.99 -14.27
CA HIS A 321 10.00 -8.70 -15.70
C HIS A 321 11.37 -8.57 -16.36
N ALA A 322 12.40 -8.17 -15.63
CA ALA A 322 13.79 -8.17 -16.09
C ALA A 322 14.41 -9.57 -16.15
N GLY A 323 13.68 -10.61 -15.76
CA GLY A 323 14.11 -12.01 -15.87
C GLY A 323 14.82 -12.56 -14.63
N TYR A 324 14.87 -11.82 -13.54
CA TYR A 324 15.40 -12.34 -12.26
C TYR A 324 14.33 -13.14 -11.52
N ASP A 325 14.77 -14.10 -10.72
CA ASP A 325 13.90 -14.95 -9.90
C ASP A 325 13.96 -14.61 -8.41
N PHE A 326 13.09 -15.24 -7.64
CA PHE A 326 13.05 -15.04 -6.20
C PHE A 326 14.36 -15.51 -5.49
N ALA A 327 15.04 -16.52 -6.00
CA ALA A 327 16.30 -16.95 -5.42
C ALA A 327 17.35 -15.83 -5.51
N ARG A 328 17.43 -15.14 -6.66
CA ARG A 328 18.28 -13.97 -6.85
C ARG A 328 17.90 -12.84 -5.91
N PHE A 329 16.60 -12.54 -5.78
CA PHE A 329 16.08 -11.51 -4.86
C PHE A 329 16.52 -11.80 -3.41
N ARG A 330 16.32 -13.02 -2.95
CA ARG A 330 16.75 -13.48 -1.63
C ARG A 330 18.26 -13.38 -1.45
N ASP A 331 19.04 -13.90 -2.41
CA ASP A 331 20.50 -13.97 -2.32
C ASP A 331 21.14 -12.57 -2.23
N ILE A 332 20.56 -11.56 -2.89
CA ILE A 332 20.98 -10.15 -2.74
C ILE A 332 20.75 -9.68 -1.30
N HIS A 333 19.57 -9.92 -0.72
CA HIS A 333 19.28 -9.49 0.66
C HIS A 333 20.23 -10.15 1.67
N LEU A 334 20.53 -11.43 1.49
CA LEU A 334 21.52 -12.13 2.33
C LEU A 334 22.91 -11.53 2.19
N ALA A 335 23.37 -11.29 0.96
CA ALA A 335 24.66 -10.70 0.68
C ALA A 335 24.80 -9.28 1.27
N VAL A 336 23.75 -8.43 1.14
CA VAL A 336 23.75 -7.08 1.72
C VAL A 336 23.74 -7.14 3.25
N ARG A 337 22.94 -8.02 3.87
CA ARG A 337 22.95 -8.21 5.33
C ARG A 337 24.35 -8.59 5.83
N ASP A 338 25.01 -9.53 5.15
CA ASP A 338 26.36 -9.97 5.53
C ASP A 338 27.38 -8.85 5.32
N GLU A 339 27.25 -8.05 4.27
CA GLU A 339 28.13 -6.91 4.01
C GLU A 339 27.96 -5.81 5.06
N PHE A 340 26.73 -5.50 5.49
CA PHE A 340 26.50 -4.55 6.58
C PHE A 340 27.13 -5.05 7.88
N ARG A 341 26.99 -6.33 8.22
CA ARG A 341 27.65 -6.95 9.38
C ARG A 341 29.17 -6.87 9.27
N ARG A 342 29.74 -7.21 8.10
CA ARG A 342 31.18 -7.15 7.84
C ARG A 342 31.73 -5.75 8.02
N ARG A 343 31.00 -4.72 7.59
CA ARG A 343 31.36 -3.31 7.79
C ARG A 343 31.03 -2.78 9.19
N GLY A 344 30.29 -3.51 10.01
CA GLY A 344 29.79 -3.03 11.31
C GLY A 344 28.83 -1.84 11.16
N LEU A 345 27.96 -1.87 10.14
CA LEU A 345 26.90 -0.89 9.90
C LEU A 345 25.62 -1.38 10.57
N ASP A 346 25.03 -0.53 11.43
CA ASP A 346 23.73 -0.78 12.06
C ASP A 346 22.60 -0.26 11.16
N VAL A 347 22.34 -1.02 10.10
CA VAL A 347 21.34 -0.70 9.08
C VAL A 347 20.35 -1.84 8.98
N SER A 348 19.07 -1.54 9.12
CA SER A 348 17.98 -2.49 8.91
C SER A 348 17.82 -2.81 7.44
N VAL A 349 17.61 -4.08 7.13
CA VAL A 349 17.21 -4.54 5.78
C VAL A 349 15.70 -4.63 5.73
N VAL A 350 15.10 -3.94 4.77
CA VAL A 350 13.65 -3.90 4.59
C VAL A 350 13.20 -5.06 3.71
N GLY A 351 12.13 -5.73 4.12
CA GLY A 351 11.55 -6.85 3.41
C GLY A 351 10.39 -6.47 2.53
N SER A 352 10.21 -7.21 1.47
CA SER A 352 9.21 -7.15 0.39
C SER A 352 9.17 -5.84 -0.41
N ASP A 353 8.69 -4.75 0.12
CA ASP A 353 8.46 -3.46 -0.58
C ASP A 353 7.57 -3.62 -1.84
N ASP A 354 6.56 -4.49 -1.76
CA ASP A 354 5.77 -4.99 -2.89
C ASP A 354 4.56 -4.09 -3.22
N THR A 355 4.05 -4.21 -4.47
CA THR A 355 2.85 -3.49 -4.96
C THR A 355 1.53 -4.01 -4.38
N GLY A 356 1.53 -4.67 -3.24
CA GLY A 356 0.34 -5.23 -2.61
C GLY A 356 -0.04 -6.64 -3.05
N GLY A 357 0.80 -7.32 -3.82
CA GLY A 357 0.62 -8.72 -4.16
C GLY A 357 0.91 -9.64 -2.97
N PHE A 358 -0.13 -10.32 -2.43
CA PHE A 358 0.04 -11.19 -1.25
C PHE A 358 0.88 -12.42 -1.53
N SER A 359 0.86 -12.95 -2.75
CA SER A 359 1.67 -14.10 -3.16
C SER A 359 3.17 -13.82 -2.99
N PHE A 360 3.64 -12.67 -3.45
CA PHE A 360 5.04 -12.27 -3.30
C PHE A 360 5.41 -12.00 -1.84
N PHE A 361 4.59 -11.24 -1.13
CA PHE A 361 4.77 -10.99 0.30
C PHE A 361 4.84 -12.30 1.10
N SER A 362 3.91 -13.21 0.85
CA SER A 362 3.86 -14.53 1.49
C SER A 362 5.12 -15.36 1.19
N ARG A 363 5.64 -15.29 -0.04
CA ARG A 363 6.89 -15.95 -0.42
C ARG A 363 8.07 -15.38 0.37
N CYS A 364 8.18 -14.06 0.47
CA CYS A 364 9.18 -13.39 1.29
C CYS A 364 9.10 -13.81 2.77
N ALA A 365 7.91 -13.79 3.35
CA ALA A 365 7.70 -14.13 4.75
C ALA A 365 7.89 -15.63 5.06
N ASN A 366 7.71 -16.51 4.08
CA ASN A 366 7.84 -17.96 4.26
C ASN A 366 9.23 -18.52 3.91
N ASP A 367 10.08 -17.77 3.21
CA ASP A 367 11.48 -18.17 3.02
C ASP A 367 12.29 -17.90 4.30
N PRO A 368 12.85 -18.93 4.98
CA PRO A 368 13.51 -18.73 6.26
C PRO A 368 14.75 -17.85 6.19
N GLY A 369 15.50 -17.91 5.07
CA GLY A 369 16.70 -17.10 4.87
C GLY A 369 16.34 -15.64 4.67
N TYR A 370 15.41 -15.36 3.78
CA TYR A 370 14.93 -14.00 3.53
C TYR A 370 14.29 -13.38 4.77
N PHE A 371 13.39 -14.13 5.44
CA PHE A 371 12.75 -13.68 6.66
C PHE A 371 13.74 -13.33 7.77
N ALA A 372 14.80 -14.14 7.93
CA ALA A 372 15.84 -13.87 8.91
C ALA A 372 16.69 -12.63 8.54
N ALA A 373 16.87 -12.34 7.25
CA ALA A 373 17.61 -11.19 6.78
C ALA A 373 16.82 -9.87 6.88
N ALA A 374 15.52 -9.87 6.68
CA ALA A 374 14.68 -8.68 6.80
C ALA A 374 14.41 -8.32 8.27
N ASP A 375 14.45 -7.04 8.63
CA ASP A 375 14.16 -6.57 10.00
C ASP A 375 12.68 -6.22 10.17
N TYR A 376 12.06 -5.67 9.15
CA TYR A 376 10.62 -5.38 9.06
C TYR A 376 10.16 -5.49 7.60
N PHE A 377 8.85 -5.52 7.38
CA PHE A 377 8.25 -5.70 6.06
C PHE A 377 7.49 -4.46 5.64
N VAL A 378 7.58 -4.15 4.35
CA VAL A 378 6.89 -3.02 3.72
C VAL A 378 6.07 -3.53 2.55
N SER A 379 4.88 -2.97 2.35
CA SER A 379 4.06 -3.17 1.15
C SER A 379 3.37 -1.89 0.76
N HIS A 380 3.03 -1.76 -0.52
CA HIS A 380 2.30 -0.64 -1.10
C HIS A 380 0.91 -1.07 -1.51
N ARG A 381 -0.06 -0.15 -1.49
CA ARG A 381 -1.39 -0.45 -2.02
C ARG A 381 -2.11 0.78 -2.54
N TYR A 382 -2.41 0.76 -3.83
CA TYR A 382 -3.28 1.73 -4.48
C TYR A 382 -4.55 1.02 -4.96
N LEU A 383 -5.72 1.57 -4.64
CA LEU A 383 -7.02 0.99 -4.97
C LEU A 383 -7.97 2.07 -5.47
N GLN A 384 -8.99 1.66 -6.25
CA GLN A 384 -10.15 2.53 -6.45
C GLN A 384 -10.90 2.69 -5.13
N HIS A 385 -11.52 3.85 -4.93
CA HIS A 385 -12.29 4.08 -3.71
C HIS A 385 -13.46 3.10 -3.54
N SER A 386 -14.08 2.66 -4.63
CA SER A 386 -15.12 1.62 -4.60
C SER A 386 -14.65 0.30 -3.99
N SER A 387 -13.35 0.00 -4.11
CA SER A 387 -12.72 -1.19 -3.53
C SER A 387 -11.97 -0.94 -2.22
N ARG A 388 -12.19 0.20 -1.56
CA ARG A 388 -11.47 0.56 -0.32
C ARG A 388 -11.51 -0.52 0.77
N ARG A 389 -12.52 -1.38 0.79
CA ARG A 389 -12.60 -2.53 1.70
C ARG A 389 -11.48 -3.55 1.48
N MET A 390 -10.89 -3.60 0.28
CA MET A 390 -9.70 -4.40 0.02
C MET A 390 -8.47 -3.92 0.80
N MET A 391 -8.44 -2.66 1.28
CA MET A 391 -7.39 -2.20 2.19
C MET A 391 -7.39 -2.99 3.51
N SER A 392 -8.56 -3.31 4.05
CA SER A 392 -8.66 -4.14 5.26
C SER A 392 -8.18 -5.58 5.01
N VAL A 393 -8.53 -6.18 3.88
CA VAL A 393 -8.03 -7.51 3.48
C VAL A 393 -6.51 -7.50 3.32
N PHE A 394 -5.99 -6.50 2.62
CA PHE A 394 -4.55 -6.29 2.44
C PHE A 394 -3.79 -6.24 3.76
N LEU A 395 -4.32 -5.53 4.76
CA LEU A 395 -3.71 -5.44 6.09
C LEU A 395 -3.82 -6.75 6.86
N ASP A 396 -5.01 -7.37 6.87
CA ASP A 396 -5.28 -8.59 7.66
C ASP A 396 -4.41 -9.77 7.21
N GLU A 397 -4.27 -9.99 5.91
CA GLU A 397 -3.48 -11.11 5.38
C GLU A 397 -2.01 -11.01 5.76
N ARG A 398 -1.43 -9.81 5.68
CA ARG A 398 -0.03 -9.56 5.99
C ARG A 398 0.25 -9.63 7.49
N LEU A 399 -0.57 -8.95 8.27
CA LEU A 399 -0.43 -8.95 9.72
C LEU A 399 -0.67 -10.34 10.32
N ALA A 400 -1.66 -11.10 9.82
CA ALA A 400 -1.88 -12.48 10.25
C ALA A 400 -0.66 -13.37 9.98
N LEU A 401 -0.12 -13.32 8.78
CA LEU A 401 1.06 -14.10 8.40
C LEU A 401 2.28 -13.75 9.26
N LEU A 402 2.55 -12.46 9.50
CA LEU A 402 3.71 -12.05 10.31
C LEU A 402 3.56 -12.42 11.79
N ARG A 403 2.34 -12.41 12.34
CA ARG A 403 2.06 -12.85 13.73
C ARG A 403 2.28 -14.35 13.96
N GLU A 404 2.20 -15.16 12.90
CA GLU A 404 2.52 -16.58 12.97
C GLU A 404 4.04 -16.85 13.01
N LYS A 405 4.87 -15.84 12.71
CA LYS A 405 6.33 -15.99 12.66
C LYS A 405 6.99 -15.70 14.01
N THR A 406 8.16 -16.28 14.19
CA THR A 406 8.98 -16.05 15.39
C THR A 406 10.42 -15.72 14.98
N PRO A 407 10.93 -14.56 15.37
CA PRO A 407 10.20 -13.46 16.03
C PRO A 407 9.16 -12.80 15.10
N GLU A 408 8.08 -12.26 15.67
CA GLU A 408 7.16 -11.41 14.93
C GLU A 408 7.89 -10.17 14.41
N LYS A 409 7.62 -9.77 13.16
CA LYS A 409 8.27 -8.61 12.57
C LYS A 409 7.25 -7.49 12.33
N PRO A 410 7.69 -6.22 12.48
CA PRO A 410 6.84 -5.08 12.19
C PRO A 410 6.43 -5.04 10.71
N PHE A 411 5.24 -4.49 10.46
CA PHE A 411 4.72 -4.23 9.14
C PHE A 411 4.46 -2.74 8.95
N VAL A 412 4.92 -2.18 7.83
CA VAL A 412 4.77 -0.78 7.44
C VAL A 412 4.05 -0.73 6.09
N VAL A 413 3.12 0.19 5.94
CA VAL A 413 2.54 0.55 4.65
C VAL A 413 3.43 1.64 4.05
N GLY A 414 4.28 1.27 3.07
CA GLY A 414 5.30 2.15 2.48
C GLY A 414 4.74 3.18 1.52
N GLU A 415 3.68 2.82 0.82
CA GLU A 415 2.89 3.70 -0.04
C GLU A 415 1.44 3.25 -0.05
N PHE A 416 0.53 4.19 -0.10
CA PHE A 416 -0.88 3.88 -0.29
C PHE A 416 -1.65 5.06 -0.86
N GLY A 417 -2.81 4.76 -1.45
CA GLY A 417 -3.71 5.81 -1.92
C GLY A 417 -4.93 5.24 -2.62
N PHE A 418 -5.83 6.15 -2.97
CA PHE A 418 -7.00 5.87 -3.78
C PHE A 418 -6.77 6.49 -5.16
N GLN A 419 -7.04 5.73 -6.22
CA GLN A 419 -6.79 6.15 -7.59
C GLN A 419 -8.08 6.26 -8.38
N ASP A 420 -8.14 7.21 -9.28
CA ASP A 420 -9.13 7.29 -10.33
C ASP A 420 -8.53 6.73 -11.63
N LYS A 421 -8.92 5.53 -12.01
CA LYS A 421 -8.42 4.87 -13.24
C LYS A 421 -8.77 5.62 -14.53
N ARG A 422 -9.58 6.67 -14.45
CA ARG A 422 -9.87 7.53 -15.60
C ARG A 422 -8.68 8.40 -16.00
N SER A 423 -7.74 8.65 -15.09
CA SER A 423 -6.66 9.62 -15.24
C SER A 423 -5.31 9.02 -15.65
N GLY A 424 -5.16 7.70 -15.74
CA GLY A 424 -3.85 7.06 -15.94
C GLY A 424 -3.02 6.97 -14.65
N THR A 425 -1.73 6.63 -14.78
CA THR A 425 -0.86 6.34 -13.62
C THR A 425 -0.01 7.53 -13.16
N LEU A 426 0.09 8.60 -13.95
CA LEU A 426 0.93 9.76 -13.65
C LEU A 426 0.19 10.88 -12.93
N GLU A 427 -1.12 10.79 -12.86
CA GLU A 427 -1.99 11.80 -12.26
C GLU A 427 -3.02 11.16 -11.34
N ASN A 428 -3.33 11.82 -10.25
CA ASN A 428 -4.39 11.40 -9.33
C ASN A 428 -5.25 12.58 -8.89
N PRO A 429 -6.19 13.02 -9.73
CA PRO A 429 -7.03 14.18 -9.43
C PRO A 429 -7.90 14.01 -8.18
N LEU A 430 -8.12 12.78 -7.68
CA LEU A 430 -8.81 12.55 -6.42
C LEU A 430 -8.10 13.21 -5.22
N MET A 431 -6.80 13.43 -5.30
CA MET A 431 -6.03 14.07 -4.21
C MET A 431 -6.41 15.55 -4.00
N GLU A 432 -7.03 16.18 -4.99
CA GLU A 432 -7.60 17.53 -4.89
C GLU A 432 -8.92 17.54 -4.09
N GLU A 433 -9.54 16.37 -3.89
CA GLU A 433 -10.84 16.29 -3.24
C GLU A 433 -10.68 16.13 -1.72
N TYR A 434 -11.56 16.81 -0.97
CA TYR A 434 -11.63 16.66 0.50
C TYR A 434 -11.88 15.20 0.92
N ASP A 435 -12.62 14.45 0.12
CA ASP A 435 -12.92 13.04 0.39
C ASP A 435 -11.70 12.16 0.44
N TYR A 436 -10.69 12.46 -0.36
CA TYR A 436 -9.43 11.73 -0.31
C TYR A 436 -8.75 11.86 1.06
N ALA A 437 -8.80 13.07 1.66
CA ALA A 437 -8.30 13.31 3.01
C ALA A 437 -9.06 12.49 4.06
N LEU A 438 -10.39 12.44 3.94
CA LEU A 438 -11.25 11.65 4.82
C LEU A 438 -10.93 10.14 4.73
N TRP A 439 -10.81 9.61 3.51
CA TRP A 439 -10.48 8.20 3.28
C TRP A 439 -9.08 7.85 3.76
N THR A 440 -8.12 8.77 3.61
CA THR A 440 -6.76 8.63 4.14
C THR A 440 -6.77 8.51 5.65
N ALA A 441 -7.47 9.42 6.35
CA ALA A 441 -7.61 9.34 7.80
C ALA A 441 -8.27 8.04 8.27
N ALA A 442 -9.34 7.60 7.59
CA ALA A 442 -10.04 6.36 7.90
C ALA A 442 -9.14 5.13 7.73
N PHE A 443 -8.37 5.07 6.63
CA PHE A 443 -7.46 3.95 6.38
C PHE A 443 -6.33 3.88 7.42
N VAL A 444 -5.72 5.00 7.76
CA VAL A 444 -4.66 5.04 8.79
C VAL A 444 -5.20 4.60 10.15
N ILE A 445 -6.37 5.09 10.55
CA ILE A 445 -7.03 4.71 11.81
C ILE A 445 -7.33 3.20 11.83
N ASP A 446 -7.84 2.63 10.74
CA ASP A 446 -8.08 1.18 10.63
C ASP A 446 -6.76 0.39 10.75
N GLY A 447 -5.71 0.81 10.07
CA GLY A 447 -4.41 0.15 10.12
C GLY A 447 -3.74 0.23 11.49
N LEU A 448 -3.83 1.37 12.18
CA LEU A 448 -3.34 1.51 13.55
C LEU A 448 -4.03 0.51 14.50
N ASN A 449 -5.36 0.41 14.43
CA ASN A 449 -6.13 -0.54 15.24
C ASN A 449 -5.81 -2.01 14.92
N ARG A 450 -5.32 -2.30 13.71
CA ARG A 450 -4.89 -3.65 13.28
C ARG A 450 -3.46 -3.97 13.69
N GLY A 451 -2.64 -2.94 14.01
CA GLY A 451 -1.27 -3.10 14.45
C GLY A 451 -0.22 -2.83 13.39
N VAL A 452 -0.55 -2.04 12.37
CA VAL A 452 0.45 -1.49 11.45
C VAL A 452 1.43 -0.63 12.22
N ALA A 453 2.74 -0.84 12.00
CA ALA A 453 3.80 -0.19 12.76
C ALA A 453 4.28 1.14 12.15
N GLY A 454 3.81 1.50 10.96
CA GLY A 454 4.18 2.76 10.32
C GLY A 454 3.49 2.93 8.98
N PHE A 455 3.47 4.17 8.52
CA PHE A 455 2.85 4.54 7.25
C PHE A 455 3.68 5.61 6.55
N SER A 456 3.70 5.54 5.24
CA SER A 456 4.27 6.54 4.36
C SER A 456 3.33 6.81 3.19
N VAL A 457 3.30 8.03 2.72
CA VAL A 457 2.60 8.44 1.50
C VAL A 457 3.60 8.73 0.38
N TRP A 458 3.21 8.52 -0.83
CA TRP A 458 3.95 8.98 -1.99
C TRP A 458 3.20 10.14 -2.62
N CYS A 459 3.77 11.34 -2.61
CA CYS A 459 5.02 11.83 -2.03
C CYS A 459 4.76 13.13 -1.24
N LEU A 460 5.81 13.73 -0.64
CA LEU A 460 5.65 15.02 0.05
C LEU A 460 5.32 16.13 -0.94
N CYS A 461 6.21 16.35 -1.90
CA CYS A 461 6.13 17.41 -2.90
C CYS A 461 6.27 16.81 -4.29
N GLU A 462 5.55 17.33 -5.24
CA GLU A 462 5.78 17.04 -6.65
C GLU A 462 7.11 17.60 -7.11
N MET A 463 7.83 16.83 -7.91
CA MET A 463 9.12 17.19 -8.45
C MET A 463 9.41 16.50 -9.78
N TYR A 464 10.41 16.96 -10.50
CA TYR A 464 10.92 16.26 -11.66
C TYR A 464 11.94 15.21 -11.23
N TYR A 465 11.67 13.96 -11.58
CA TYR A 465 12.56 12.82 -11.39
C TYR A 465 13.64 12.78 -12.48
N PRO A 466 14.73 12.02 -12.31
CA PRO A 466 15.70 11.78 -13.36
C PRO A 466 15.04 11.36 -14.67
N GLY A 467 15.46 11.97 -15.80
CA GLY A 467 14.82 11.74 -17.09
C GLY A 467 13.56 12.57 -17.36
N ASN A 468 13.28 13.60 -16.56
CA ASN A 468 12.12 14.47 -16.63
C ASN A 468 10.76 13.77 -16.36
N GLY A 469 10.74 12.65 -15.66
CA GLY A 469 9.49 12.08 -15.15
C GLY A 469 8.84 13.04 -14.15
N PHE A 470 7.51 13.18 -14.22
CA PHE A 470 6.73 14.00 -13.30
C PHE A 470 5.43 13.30 -12.96
N MET A 471 5.01 13.35 -11.69
CA MET A 471 3.81 12.67 -11.24
C MET A 471 3.06 13.53 -10.21
N ASN A 472 1.74 13.63 -10.35
CA ASN A 472 0.88 14.46 -9.51
C ASN A 472 0.35 13.66 -8.30
N TYR A 473 1.23 13.41 -7.32
CA TYR A 473 0.91 12.68 -6.09
C TYR A 473 1.40 13.38 -4.80
N GLY A 474 1.89 14.63 -4.91
CA GLY A 474 2.38 15.38 -3.76
C GLY A 474 1.31 15.70 -2.72
N LEU A 475 1.66 15.71 -1.45
CA LEU A 475 0.83 16.37 -0.41
C LEU A 475 0.67 17.87 -0.69
N TRP A 476 1.62 18.44 -1.42
CA TRP A 476 1.53 19.77 -2.03
C TRP A 476 2.05 19.76 -3.46
N ASP A 477 1.51 20.66 -4.25
CA ASP A 477 1.79 20.81 -5.67
C ASP A 477 3.25 21.23 -5.94
N PHE A 478 3.63 21.17 -7.21
CA PHE A 478 4.88 21.76 -7.68
C PHE A 478 4.76 23.30 -7.79
N LYS A 479 5.89 23.94 -8.06
CA LYS A 479 6.06 25.38 -8.19
C LYS A 479 5.03 26.05 -9.11
N ASP A 480 4.71 25.44 -10.25
CA ASP A 480 3.82 26.02 -11.27
C ASP A 480 2.39 26.22 -10.73
N ASP A 481 2.00 25.43 -9.74
CA ASP A 481 0.73 25.53 -9.02
C ASP A 481 0.85 26.23 -7.64
N GLY A 482 2.01 26.87 -7.40
CA GLY A 482 2.28 27.71 -6.22
C GLY A 482 2.55 26.93 -4.93
N PHE A 483 2.97 25.68 -5.00
CA PHE A 483 3.20 24.79 -3.83
C PHE A 483 1.98 24.73 -2.90
N ARG A 484 0.78 24.75 -3.45
CA ARG A 484 -0.47 24.70 -2.70
C ARG A 484 -0.60 23.35 -1.98
N THR A 485 -0.92 23.37 -0.69
CA THR A 485 -1.21 22.14 0.08
C THR A 485 -2.57 21.57 -0.32
N ARG A 486 -2.61 20.25 -0.53
CA ARG A 486 -3.86 19.52 -0.82
C ARG A 486 -4.61 19.16 0.45
N PRO A 487 -5.92 18.87 0.40
CA PRO A 487 -6.69 18.43 1.57
C PRO A 487 -6.03 17.28 2.32
N VAL A 488 -5.42 16.33 1.63
CA VAL A 488 -4.74 15.17 2.22
C VAL A 488 -3.55 15.55 3.11
N TYR A 489 -2.86 16.64 2.81
CA TYR A 489 -1.79 17.17 3.69
C TYR A 489 -2.30 17.42 5.11
N HIS A 490 -3.48 18.02 5.24
CA HIS A 490 -4.07 18.33 6.54
C HIS A 490 -4.58 17.11 7.30
N ALA A 491 -4.91 16.03 6.59
CA ALA A 491 -5.23 14.74 7.23
C ALA A 491 -3.96 14.00 7.66
N TRP A 492 -2.89 14.10 6.87
CA TRP A 492 -1.64 13.37 7.07
C TRP A 492 -0.72 13.99 8.14
N ALA A 493 -0.54 15.30 8.08
CA ALA A 493 0.38 16.01 8.96
C ALA A 493 0.15 15.77 10.46
N PRO A 494 -1.09 15.70 10.98
CA PRO A 494 -1.33 15.36 12.39
C PRO A 494 -0.80 13.98 12.79
N PHE A 495 -0.94 12.95 11.95
CA PHE A 495 -0.38 11.62 12.26
C PHE A 495 1.14 11.68 12.37
N SER A 496 1.80 12.35 11.41
CA SER A 496 3.25 12.51 11.43
C SER A 496 3.72 13.31 12.64
N ARG A 497 3.06 14.45 12.92
CA ARG A 497 3.49 15.40 13.94
C ARG A 497 3.20 14.94 15.39
N LEU A 498 2.09 14.22 15.60
CA LEU A 498 1.57 13.92 16.95
C LEU A 498 1.86 12.49 17.40
N THR A 499 2.54 11.69 16.59
CA THR A 499 3.08 10.39 16.99
C THR A 499 4.60 10.43 16.99
N ARG A 500 5.21 9.47 17.67
CA ARG A 500 6.68 9.34 17.71
C ARG A 500 7.06 7.88 17.53
N ARG A 501 8.25 7.67 17.00
CA ARG A 501 8.87 6.35 17.02
C ARG A 501 8.92 5.83 18.45
N GLY A 502 8.51 4.58 18.62
CA GLY A 502 8.43 3.95 19.93
C GLY A 502 7.08 4.07 20.60
N ASP A 503 6.19 4.94 20.13
CA ASP A 503 4.83 5.04 20.68
C ASP A 503 4.09 3.72 20.52
N ALA A 504 3.34 3.37 21.58
CA ALA A 504 2.41 2.26 21.51
C ALA A 504 1.06 2.72 20.96
N VAL A 505 0.42 1.84 20.20
CA VAL A 505 -0.96 2.03 19.73
C VAL A 505 -1.88 1.17 20.59
N ARG A 506 -2.87 1.80 21.19
CA ARG A 506 -3.97 1.13 21.90
C ARG A 506 -5.18 1.03 20.99
N ARG A 507 -5.80 -0.14 20.97
CA ARG A 507 -6.99 -0.39 20.17
C ARG A 507 -8.17 0.44 20.64
N CYS A 508 -8.89 1.05 19.70
CA CYS A 508 -10.14 1.74 19.97
C CYS A 508 -11.34 0.97 19.43
N GLU A 509 -12.45 1.03 20.15
CA GLU A 509 -13.74 0.49 19.76
C GLU A 509 -14.77 1.62 19.75
N ALA A 510 -15.53 1.74 18.66
CA ALA A 510 -16.63 2.69 18.54
C ALA A 510 -17.98 1.96 18.62
N VAL A 511 -18.86 2.39 19.51
CA VAL A 511 -20.16 1.77 19.73
C VAL A 511 -21.26 2.84 19.76
N PRO A 512 -22.26 2.79 18.86
CA PRO A 512 -22.39 1.89 17.73
C PRO A 512 -21.31 2.10 16.67
N ALA A 513 -20.94 1.04 15.95
CA ALA A 513 -19.99 1.12 14.84
C ALA A 513 -20.60 1.82 13.62
N GLY A 514 -19.74 2.27 12.70
CA GLY A 514 -20.12 2.72 11.36
C GLY A 514 -20.32 4.23 11.17
N ARG A 515 -20.23 5.04 12.25
CA ARG A 515 -20.28 6.52 12.14
C ARG A 515 -18.92 7.16 12.38
N VAL A 516 -18.28 6.79 13.47
CA VAL A 516 -16.97 7.32 13.86
C VAL A 516 -16.00 6.16 13.99
N ALA A 517 -14.80 6.31 13.44
CA ALA A 517 -13.66 5.45 13.73
C ALA A 517 -12.61 6.24 14.51
N ALA A 518 -11.86 5.58 15.39
CA ALA A 518 -10.78 6.21 16.14
C ALA A 518 -9.63 5.23 16.41
N ALA A 519 -8.41 5.77 16.60
CA ALA A 519 -7.23 5.04 17.06
C ALA A 519 -6.45 5.89 18.06
N TYR A 520 -5.82 5.26 19.06
CA TYR A 520 -5.05 5.96 20.08
C TYR A 520 -3.57 5.59 19.96
N ALA A 521 -2.74 6.56 19.62
CA ALA A 521 -1.30 6.38 19.48
C ALA A 521 -0.55 7.40 20.34
N GLY A 522 0.42 6.93 21.14
CA GLY A 522 1.11 7.77 22.11
C GLY A 522 0.14 8.36 23.13
N ASP A 523 -0.10 9.66 23.06
CA ASP A 523 -1.04 10.41 23.90
C ASP A 523 -2.22 11.03 23.11
N THR A 524 -2.36 10.68 21.83
CA THR A 524 -3.30 11.30 20.90
C THR A 524 -4.37 10.32 20.42
N LEU A 525 -5.64 10.72 20.52
CA LEU A 525 -6.77 10.04 19.91
C LEU A 525 -7.06 10.66 18.54
N PHE A 526 -6.77 9.95 17.45
CA PHE A 526 -7.19 10.31 16.10
C PHE A 526 -8.58 9.78 15.83
N TRP A 527 -9.40 10.54 15.11
CA TRP A 527 -10.77 10.16 14.83
C TRP A 527 -11.24 10.64 13.45
N VAL A 528 -12.23 9.97 12.89
CA VAL A 528 -12.88 10.32 11.61
C VAL A 528 -14.37 10.00 11.67
N ASN A 529 -15.21 10.90 11.16
CA ASN A 529 -16.63 10.71 10.88
C ASN A 529 -16.87 10.77 9.37
N GLU A 530 -16.94 9.63 8.73
CA GLU A 530 -17.22 9.55 7.28
C GLU A 530 -18.71 9.71 6.94
N SER A 531 -19.60 9.69 7.94
CA SER A 531 -21.05 9.75 7.71
C SER A 531 -21.52 11.15 7.31
N ALA A 532 -22.66 11.21 6.63
CA ALA A 532 -23.33 12.48 6.27
C ALA A 532 -24.07 13.14 7.47
N ALA A 533 -24.03 12.52 8.65
CA ALA A 533 -24.68 13.04 9.86
C ALA A 533 -23.66 13.40 10.94
N PRO A 534 -23.93 14.39 11.80
CA PRO A 534 -23.10 14.67 12.96
C PRO A 534 -23.18 13.52 13.97
N ALA A 535 -22.11 13.31 14.72
CA ALA A 535 -22.06 12.31 15.79
C ALA A 535 -21.66 12.96 17.11
N GLU A 536 -22.46 12.80 18.15
CA GLU A 536 -22.03 13.08 19.51
C GLU A 536 -21.05 11.97 19.94
N VAL A 537 -19.81 12.32 20.26
CA VAL A 537 -18.75 11.38 20.65
C VAL A 537 -18.49 11.48 22.14
N VAL A 538 -18.41 10.32 22.79
CA VAL A 538 -18.02 10.17 24.20
C VAL A 538 -16.75 9.34 24.25
N ILE A 539 -15.67 9.88 24.83
CA ILE A 539 -14.38 9.20 24.95
C ILE A 539 -14.31 8.50 26.30
N GLU A 540 -13.99 7.20 26.28
CA GLU A 540 -13.73 6.38 27.48
C GLU A 540 -12.31 5.79 27.42
N GLY A 541 -11.66 5.60 28.56
CA GLY A 541 -10.33 4.97 28.67
C GLY A 541 -9.15 5.89 28.31
N ALA A 542 -9.43 7.16 27.99
CA ALA A 542 -8.46 8.25 27.83
C ALA A 542 -9.09 9.56 28.32
N SER A 543 -8.26 10.57 28.62
CA SER A 543 -8.71 11.86 29.18
C SER A 543 -8.07 13.05 28.45
N PRO A 544 -8.28 13.18 27.11
CA PRO A 544 -7.80 14.34 26.39
C PRO A 544 -8.48 15.62 26.89
N LYS A 545 -7.81 16.78 26.71
CA LYS A 545 -8.28 18.08 27.19
C LYS A 545 -8.91 18.91 26.08
N THR A 546 -8.43 18.74 24.88
CA THR A 546 -8.89 19.49 23.71
C THR A 546 -9.19 18.53 22.55
N VAL A 547 -10.04 18.99 21.65
CA VAL A 547 -10.29 18.33 20.36
C VAL A 547 -10.04 19.33 19.24
N ARG A 548 -9.36 18.90 18.20
CA ARG A 548 -9.25 19.61 16.94
C ARG A 548 -10.13 18.95 15.90
N ILE A 549 -10.95 19.78 15.24
CA ILE A 549 -11.96 19.36 14.27
C ILE A 549 -11.66 19.98 12.93
N MET A 550 -11.48 19.16 11.92
CA MET A 550 -11.21 19.55 10.53
C MET A 550 -12.37 19.15 9.63
N THR A 551 -12.85 20.13 8.85
CA THR A 551 -13.90 19.98 7.83
C THR A 551 -13.41 20.63 6.53
N ALA A 552 -14.08 20.42 5.43
CA ALA A 552 -13.69 21.02 4.13
C ALA A 552 -13.49 22.54 4.22
N ASP A 553 -14.33 23.23 5.00
CA ASP A 553 -14.31 24.69 5.13
C ASP A 553 -13.20 25.21 6.07
N THR A 554 -12.55 24.31 6.83
CA THR A 554 -11.53 24.70 7.82
C THR A 554 -10.11 24.34 7.41
N LEU A 555 -9.91 23.70 6.26
CA LEU A 555 -8.59 23.41 5.71
C LEU A 555 -8.02 24.65 5.04
N ALA A 556 -7.12 25.34 5.70
CA ALA A 556 -6.49 26.55 5.15
C ALA A 556 -5.07 26.70 5.72
N GLY A 557 -4.17 27.26 4.88
CA GLY A 557 -2.78 27.50 5.26
C GLY A 557 -1.93 26.22 5.32
N ASP A 558 -0.76 26.34 5.90
CA ASP A 558 0.25 25.27 5.93
C ASP A 558 0.33 24.56 7.30
N ARG A 559 -0.35 25.08 8.33
CA ARG A 559 -0.20 24.62 9.71
C ARG A 559 -1.49 24.80 10.50
N ASP A 560 -1.70 23.93 11.48
CA ASP A 560 -2.73 24.06 12.51
C ASP A 560 -4.14 24.41 12.00
N CYS A 561 -4.54 23.82 10.87
CA CYS A 561 -5.90 24.02 10.36
C CYS A 561 -6.95 23.38 11.27
N GLY A 562 -8.22 23.72 11.03
CA GLY A 562 -9.35 23.25 11.82
C GLY A 562 -9.60 24.08 13.09
N ASN A 563 -10.70 23.75 13.75
CA ASN A 563 -11.16 24.42 14.97
C ASN A 563 -10.74 23.64 16.20
N GLU A 564 -10.11 24.28 17.16
CA GLU A 564 -9.80 23.69 18.46
C GLU A 564 -10.85 24.09 19.49
N ALA A 565 -11.29 23.12 20.27
CA ALA A 565 -12.25 23.31 21.34
C ALA A 565 -11.85 22.52 22.60
N PRO A 566 -12.18 23.00 23.81
CA PRO A 566 -12.02 22.21 25.04
C PRO A 566 -12.98 21.03 25.02
N LEU A 567 -12.55 19.91 25.61
CA LEU A 567 -13.40 18.75 25.84
C LEU A 567 -14.05 18.86 27.23
N GLU A 568 -15.38 18.88 27.25
CA GLU A 568 -16.15 18.83 28.49
C GLU A 568 -16.56 17.38 28.77
N ASN A 569 -16.05 16.83 29.87
CA ASN A 569 -16.33 15.44 30.27
C ASN A 569 -16.02 14.40 29.17
N GLY A 570 -14.98 14.61 28.37
CA GLY A 570 -14.61 13.73 27.28
C GLY A 570 -15.60 13.70 26.12
N ARG A 571 -16.40 14.74 25.91
CA ARG A 571 -17.45 14.81 24.89
C ARG A 571 -17.17 15.89 23.85
N PHE A 572 -17.53 15.59 22.59
CA PHE A 572 -17.56 16.57 21.50
C PHE A 572 -18.55 16.13 20.42
N THR A 573 -18.90 17.04 19.54
CA THR A 573 -19.67 16.74 18.34
C THR A 573 -18.70 16.64 17.16
N ALA A 574 -18.62 15.47 16.53
CA ALA A 574 -17.95 15.26 15.26
C ALA A 574 -18.90 15.66 14.12
N PRO A 575 -18.64 16.75 13.38
CA PRO A 575 -19.50 17.16 12.26
C PRO A 575 -19.60 16.06 11.19
N PRO A 576 -20.58 16.13 10.27
CA PRO A 576 -20.59 15.28 9.11
C PRO A 576 -19.28 15.40 8.34
N ARG A 577 -18.78 14.26 7.83
CA ARG A 577 -17.61 14.23 6.95
C ARG A 577 -16.46 15.07 7.52
N SER A 578 -15.99 14.70 8.70
CA SER A 578 -14.94 15.42 9.42
C SER A 578 -13.92 14.45 10.00
N PHE A 579 -12.74 14.95 10.27
CA PHE A 579 -11.67 14.21 10.93
C PHE A 579 -10.92 15.12 11.90
N GLY A 580 -10.09 14.53 12.75
CA GLY A 580 -9.31 15.29 13.69
C GLY A 580 -8.61 14.46 14.74
N TYR A 581 -8.26 15.12 15.83
CA TYR A 581 -7.60 14.49 16.97
C TYR A 581 -7.99 15.12 18.29
N ALA A 582 -7.82 14.39 19.38
CA ALA A 582 -8.01 14.86 20.74
C ALA A 582 -6.76 14.56 21.61
N ARG A 583 -6.34 15.56 22.40
CA ARG A 583 -5.16 15.49 23.29
C ARG A 583 -5.42 15.98 24.69
#